data_31732dd888c3f8d346376d466ad93fc0
#
_entry.id   31732dd888c3f8d346376d466ad93fc0
#
_cell.length_a   1.000
_cell.length_b   1.000
_cell.length_c   1.000
_cell.angle_alpha   90.00
_cell.angle_beta   90.00
_cell.angle_gamma   90.00
#
_symmetry.space_group_name_H-M   'P 1'
#
loop_
_entity.id
_entity.type
_entity.pdbx_description
1 polymer ?
#
loop_
_entity_poly.entity_id
_entity_poly.type
_entity_poly.pdbx_seq_one_letter_code
_entity_poly.pdbx_strand_id
1 'polypeptide(L)'
;GELDVAIGGGVEVMSRVPYVLNDARWGKRMQHGTMLDGIWAGLTDPWCGLIMGLTAENLAEKYNISREEQDEIAVRSHNNAERATQSGTFKEEILPVEIPQKKGTPVIFDKDEHFRPGLTLANLQKLKPSFKDGGTVTAGNASGINDAAAAVVMMAEDKAKELGIKPIARLRSYGTAGVEPELMGYGPVPATHKALDRAGLKLDDLELVELNEAFASQAIACLRE
;
A
#
# COMPACT_ATOMS: atom_id res chain seq x y z
N GLY A 1 21.08 -18.16 12.88
CA GLY A 1 19.81 -17.58 13.31
C GLY A 1 19.32 -18.23 14.61
N GLU A 2 18.28 -17.64 15.17
CA GLU A 2 17.64 -18.17 16.39
C GLU A 2 16.54 -19.21 16.06
N LEU A 3 16.02 -19.19 14.81
CA LEU A 3 14.97 -20.07 14.34
C LEU A 3 15.31 -20.60 12.93
N ASP A 4 15.01 -21.89 12.71
CA ASP A 4 15.17 -22.53 11.39
C ASP A 4 13.91 -22.38 10.53
N VAL A 5 12.74 -22.24 11.15
CA VAL A 5 11.44 -22.02 10.50
C VAL A 5 10.68 -20.93 11.25
N ALA A 6 10.09 -20.01 10.52
CA ALA A 6 9.29 -18.93 11.09
C ALA A 6 8.08 -18.61 10.18
N ILE A 7 7.01 -18.14 10.80
CA ILE A 7 5.89 -17.51 10.10
C ILE A 7 5.96 -16.02 10.40
N GLY A 8 6.04 -15.21 9.36
CA GLY A 8 5.91 -13.75 9.44
C GLY A 8 4.59 -13.32 8.81
N GLY A 9 3.92 -12.34 9.41
CA GLY A 9 2.67 -11.86 8.85
C GLY A 9 2.17 -10.59 9.52
N GLY A 10 1.12 -10.03 8.96
CA GLY A 10 0.43 -8.87 9.46
C GLY A 10 -1.03 -8.84 9.02
N VAL A 11 -1.84 -8.10 9.74
CA VAL A 11 -3.26 -7.90 9.46
C VAL A 11 -3.65 -6.46 9.79
N GLU A 12 -4.47 -5.87 8.93
CA GLU A 12 -5.13 -4.61 9.21
C GLU A 12 -6.58 -4.68 8.75
N VAL A 13 -7.49 -4.21 9.61
CA VAL A 13 -8.92 -4.14 9.32
C VAL A 13 -9.35 -2.69 9.37
N MET A 14 -9.03 -1.96 8.32
CA MET A 14 -9.29 -0.51 8.22
C MET A 14 -10.78 -0.19 8.34
N SER A 15 -11.65 -1.07 7.83
CA SER A 15 -13.11 -0.91 7.93
C SER A 15 -13.64 -0.96 9.38
N ARG A 16 -12.84 -1.38 10.34
CA ARG A 16 -13.21 -1.55 11.76
C ARG A 16 -12.32 -0.77 12.72
N VAL A 17 -11.49 0.11 12.24
CA VAL A 17 -10.66 0.97 13.10
C VAL A 17 -11.57 1.84 13.98
N PRO A 18 -11.37 1.86 15.30
CA PRO A 18 -12.22 2.59 16.23
C PRO A 18 -11.96 4.09 16.19
N TYR A 19 -12.98 4.85 16.60
CA TYR A 19 -12.77 6.23 17.01
C TYR A 19 -12.23 6.28 18.45
N VAL A 20 -11.36 7.23 18.75
CA VAL A 20 -10.64 7.34 20.03
C VAL A 20 -11.01 8.62 20.75
N LEU A 21 -11.33 8.51 22.04
CA LEU A 21 -11.55 9.64 22.95
C LEU A 21 -10.36 9.77 23.88
N ASN A 22 -9.40 10.63 23.53
CA ASN A 22 -8.14 10.78 24.30
C ASN A 22 -8.35 11.26 25.72
N ASP A 23 -9.37 12.11 25.93
CA ASP A 23 -9.63 12.76 27.24
C ASP A 23 -10.46 11.89 28.20
N ALA A 24 -11.00 10.76 27.73
CA ALA A 24 -12.01 10.01 28.48
C ALA A 24 -11.43 9.17 29.65
N ARG A 25 -10.17 8.74 29.58
CA ARG A 25 -9.55 7.81 30.55
C ARG A 25 -9.61 8.30 32.01
N TRP A 26 -9.40 9.58 32.21
CA TRP A 26 -9.39 10.19 33.56
C TRP A 26 -10.65 10.98 33.87
N GLY A 27 -11.68 10.82 33.04
CA GLY A 27 -12.96 11.52 33.18
C GLY A 27 -12.91 12.94 32.58
N LYS A 28 -13.79 13.18 31.62
CA LYS A 28 -14.01 14.52 31.05
C LYS A 28 -15.01 15.27 31.92
N ARG A 29 -14.56 16.23 32.73
CA ARG A 29 -15.44 16.93 33.69
C ARG A 29 -16.28 18.03 33.04
N MET A 30 -15.66 18.88 32.21
CA MET A 30 -16.30 20.04 31.58
C MET A 30 -15.74 20.23 30.16
N GLN A 31 -16.47 20.98 29.35
CA GLN A 31 -16.21 21.26 27.94
C GLN A 31 -16.37 20.03 27.01
N HIS A 32 -16.34 20.31 25.70
CA HIS A 32 -16.47 19.28 24.68
C HIS A 32 -15.23 18.39 24.62
N GLY A 33 -15.41 17.09 24.34
CA GLY A 33 -14.35 16.16 23.97
C GLY A 33 -14.23 16.07 22.45
N THR A 34 -13.05 15.74 21.95
CA THR A 34 -12.83 15.43 20.52
C THR A 34 -12.77 13.92 20.34
N MET A 35 -13.54 13.42 19.38
CA MET A 35 -13.48 12.04 18.95
C MET A 35 -12.60 11.97 17.69
N LEU A 36 -11.49 11.25 17.78
CA LEU A 36 -10.53 11.11 16.69
C LEU A 36 -10.86 9.87 15.86
N ASP A 37 -10.91 10.02 14.55
CA ASP A 37 -10.93 8.89 13.63
C ASP A 37 -9.58 8.18 13.69
N GLY A 38 -9.58 6.90 14.07
CA GLY A 38 -8.36 6.10 14.20
C GLY A 38 -7.65 5.87 12.86
N ILE A 39 -8.37 5.82 11.73
CA ILE A 39 -7.75 5.73 10.40
C ILE A 39 -7.00 7.02 10.11
N TRP A 40 -7.66 8.16 10.27
CA TRP A 40 -7.05 9.46 10.02
C TRP A 40 -5.83 9.70 10.92
N ALA A 41 -5.95 9.35 12.20
CA ALA A 41 -4.84 9.44 13.15
C ALA A 41 -3.67 8.51 12.79
N GLY A 42 -3.96 7.28 12.34
CA GLY A 42 -2.95 6.31 11.91
C GLY A 42 -2.24 6.69 10.61
N LEU A 43 -2.90 7.46 9.74
CA LEU A 43 -2.34 7.95 8.48
C LEU A 43 -1.77 9.38 8.59
N THR A 44 -1.70 9.93 9.79
CA THR A 44 -1.10 11.25 10.05
C THR A 44 0.22 11.07 10.81
N ASP A 45 1.30 11.59 10.24
CA ASP A 45 2.61 11.55 10.88
C ASP A 45 2.61 12.43 12.15
N PRO A 46 3.00 11.89 13.32
CA PRO A 46 2.96 12.63 14.57
C PRO A 46 4.07 13.69 14.70
N TRP A 47 5.12 13.65 13.91
CA TRP A 47 6.25 14.58 13.95
C TRP A 47 5.97 15.84 13.15
N CYS A 48 5.57 15.69 11.89
CA CYS A 48 5.26 16.82 11.00
C CYS A 48 3.77 17.17 10.97
N GLY A 49 2.89 16.34 11.52
CA GLY A 49 1.43 16.57 11.54
C GLY A 49 0.76 16.43 10.17
N LEU A 50 1.46 15.88 9.18
CA LEU A 50 0.93 15.73 7.82
C LEU A 50 0.27 14.36 7.64
N ILE A 51 -0.93 14.36 7.09
CA ILE A 51 -1.54 13.13 6.58
C ILE A 51 -0.79 12.65 5.33
N MET A 52 -0.72 11.35 5.12
CA MET A 52 0.07 10.74 4.03
C MET A 52 -0.20 11.34 2.65
N GLY A 53 -1.44 11.75 2.35
CA GLY A 53 -1.76 12.44 1.11
C GLY A 53 -1.06 13.80 0.94
N LEU A 54 -0.80 14.53 2.02
CA LEU A 54 -0.01 15.76 1.97
C LEU A 54 1.48 15.48 1.75
N THR A 55 2.02 14.40 2.29
CA THR A 55 3.41 13.99 1.96
C THR A 55 3.56 13.61 0.48
N ALA A 56 2.49 13.04 -0.12
CA ALA A 56 2.44 12.74 -1.55
C ALA A 56 2.37 14.03 -2.40
N GLU A 57 1.64 15.06 -1.95
CA GLU A 57 1.67 16.39 -2.58
C GLU A 57 3.06 17.03 -2.51
N ASN A 58 3.76 16.90 -1.38
CA ASN A 58 5.14 17.39 -1.24
C ASN A 58 6.10 16.72 -2.23
N LEU A 59 5.93 15.42 -2.48
CA LEU A 59 6.70 14.71 -3.50
C LEU A 59 6.35 15.20 -4.92
N ALA A 60 5.06 15.40 -5.20
CA ALA A 60 4.64 15.95 -6.49
C ALA A 60 5.27 17.32 -6.75
N GLU A 61 5.30 18.19 -5.75
CA GLU A 61 5.92 19.53 -5.82
C GLU A 61 7.45 19.43 -5.98
N LYS A 62 8.12 18.65 -5.13
CA LYS A 62 9.58 18.50 -5.12
C LYS A 62 10.13 17.94 -6.42
N TYR A 63 9.46 16.96 -7.01
CA TYR A 63 9.88 16.28 -8.24
C TYR A 63 9.19 16.80 -9.50
N ASN A 64 8.43 17.89 -9.40
CA ASN A 64 7.67 18.50 -10.50
C ASN A 64 6.80 17.46 -11.24
N ILE A 65 6.06 16.65 -10.48
CA ILE A 65 5.16 15.62 -11.00
C ILE A 65 3.79 16.25 -11.22
N SER A 66 3.36 16.29 -12.47
CA SER A 66 2.07 16.90 -12.81
C SER A 66 0.88 16.02 -12.39
N ARG A 67 -0.30 16.63 -12.31
CA ARG A 67 -1.55 15.92 -12.12
C ARG A 67 -1.80 14.91 -13.25
N GLU A 68 -1.47 15.28 -14.47
CA GLU A 68 -1.68 14.46 -15.66
C GLU A 68 -0.83 13.19 -15.61
N GLU A 69 0.46 13.29 -15.28
CA GLU A 69 1.34 12.12 -15.11
C GLU A 69 0.82 11.16 -14.04
N GLN A 70 0.29 11.70 -12.93
CA GLN A 70 -0.30 10.89 -11.86
C GLN A 70 -1.56 10.15 -12.35
N ASP A 71 -2.44 10.85 -13.06
CA ASP A 71 -3.66 10.27 -13.61
C ASP A 71 -3.35 9.22 -14.70
N GLU A 72 -2.31 9.40 -15.53
CA GLU A 72 -1.86 8.43 -16.52
C GLU A 72 -1.42 7.11 -15.89
N ILE A 73 -0.62 7.17 -14.83
CA ILE A 73 -0.23 5.97 -14.07
C ILE A 73 -1.44 5.28 -13.47
N ALA A 74 -2.35 6.04 -12.85
CA ALA A 74 -3.57 5.49 -12.26
C ALA A 74 -4.44 4.78 -13.31
N VAL A 75 -4.67 5.40 -14.46
CA VAL A 75 -5.41 4.77 -15.57
C VAL A 75 -4.72 3.48 -16.03
N ARG A 76 -3.40 3.50 -16.19
CA ARG A 76 -2.63 2.31 -16.58
C ARG A 76 -2.77 1.20 -15.56
N SER A 77 -2.65 1.50 -14.27
CA SER A 77 -2.78 0.54 -13.17
C SER A 77 -4.16 -0.11 -13.16
N HIS A 78 -5.23 0.69 -13.18
CA HIS A 78 -6.60 0.17 -13.22
C HIS A 78 -6.87 -0.68 -14.47
N ASN A 79 -6.44 -0.25 -15.65
CA ASN A 79 -6.66 -0.99 -16.90
C ASN A 79 -5.84 -2.29 -16.93
N ASN A 80 -4.66 -2.31 -16.31
CA ASN A 80 -3.87 -3.53 -16.15
C ASN A 80 -4.57 -4.54 -15.24
N ALA A 81 -5.10 -4.08 -14.09
CA ALA A 81 -5.86 -4.92 -13.17
C ALA A 81 -7.14 -5.47 -13.82
N GLU A 82 -7.86 -4.63 -14.57
CA GLU A 82 -9.02 -5.06 -15.36
C GLU A 82 -8.65 -6.16 -16.36
N ARG A 83 -7.60 -5.94 -17.16
CA ARG A 83 -7.13 -6.92 -18.16
C ARG A 83 -6.72 -8.23 -17.52
N ALA A 84 -5.95 -8.19 -16.42
CA ALA A 84 -5.52 -9.38 -15.69
C ALA A 84 -6.71 -10.15 -15.09
N THR A 85 -7.72 -9.44 -14.59
CA THR A 85 -8.96 -10.05 -14.09
C THR A 85 -9.74 -10.71 -15.21
N GLN A 86 -9.92 -10.02 -16.35
CA GLN A 86 -10.67 -10.55 -17.50
C GLN A 86 -9.96 -11.75 -18.18
N SER A 87 -8.64 -11.73 -18.24
CA SER A 87 -7.84 -12.85 -18.78
C SER A 87 -7.80 -14.06 -17.85
N GLY A 88 -8.24 -13.90 -16.59
CA GLY A 88 -8.21 -14.96 -15.60
C GLY A 88 -6.84 -15.18 -14.96
N THR A 89 -5.90 -14.25 -15.12
CA THR A 89 -4.54 -14.31 -14.51
C THR A 89 -4.60 -14.52 -13.00
N PHE A 90 -5.55 -13.87 -12.32
CA PHE A 90 -5.69 -13.97 -10.85
C PHE A 90 -6.45 -15.21 -10.36
N LYS A 91 -6.97 -16.07 -11.24
CA LYS A 91 -7.78 -17.24 -10.82
C LYS A 91 -7.02 -18.25 -9.96
N GLU A 92 -5.71 -18.35 -10.16
CA GLU A 92 -4.87 -19.25 -9.37
C GLU A 92 -4.45 -18.65 -8.03
N GLU A 93 -4.61 -17.33 -7.87
CA GLU A 93 -4.20 -16.58 -6.67
C GLU A 93 -5.40 -16.27 -5.77
N ILE A 94 -6.57 -15.99 -6.34
CA ILE A 94 -7.77 -15.63 -5.58
C ILE A 94 -8.44 -16.90 -5.03
N LEU A 95 -8.52 -16.97 -3.69
CA LEU A 95 -9.31 -17.97 -2.99
C LEU A 95 -10.73 -17.44 -2.75
N PRO A 96 -11.77 -18.05 -3.33
CA PRO A 96 -13.15 -17.64 -3.09
C PRO A 96 -13.54 -17.76 -1.62
N VAL A 97 -14.22 -16.74 -1.10
CA VAL A 97 -14.74 -16.71 0.28
C VAL A 97 -16.25 -16.75 0.27
N GLU A 98 -16.82 -17.70 1.00
CA GLU A 98 -18.28 -17.80 1.19
C GLU A 98 -18.72 -16.84 2.29
N ILE A 99 -19.60 -15.89 1.94
CA ILE A 99 -20.17 -14.93 2.89
C ILE A 99 -21.59 -15.41 3.25
N PRO A 100 -21.80 -15.91 4.48
CA PRO A 100 -23.12 -16.38 4.92
C PRO A 100 -24.16 -15.27 4.84
N GLN A 101 -25.34 -15.61 4.35
CA GLN A 101 -26.49 -14.71 4.31
C GLN A 101 -27.50 -15.09 5.40
N LYS A 102 -28.23 -14.10 5.93
CA LYS A 102 -29.31 -14.38 6.90
C LYS A 102 -30.41 -15.27 6.32
N LYS A 103 -30.64 -15.20 5.02
CA LYS A 103 -31.56 -16.03 4.25
C LYS A 103 -31.02 -16.27 2.86
N GLY A 104 -31.20 -17.49 2.31
CA GLY A 104 -30.74 -17.84 0.96
C GLY A 104 -29.38 -18.50 0.92
N THR A 105 -28.79 -18.58 -0.26
CA THR A 105 -27.45 -19.15 -0.50
C THR A 105 -26.36 -18.14 -0.10
N PRO A 106 -25.19 -18.59 0.37
CA PRO A 106 -24.05 -17.73 0.58
C PRO A 106 -23.67 -16.94 -0.68
N VAL A 107 -23.17 -15.74 -0.49
CA VAL A 107 -22.54 -14.97 -1.57
C VAL A 107 -21.09 -15.41 -1.68
N ILE A 108 -20.66 -15.77 -2.88
CA ILE A 108 -19.25 -16.08 -3.15
C ILE A 108 -18.53 -14.79 -3.48
N PHE A 109 -17.54 -14.44 -2.67
CA PHE A 109 -16.65 -13.31 -2.90
C PHE A 109 -15.34 -13.82 -3.52
N ASP A 110 -15.19 -13.61 -4.82
CA ASP A 110 -14.11 -14.19 -5.63
C ASP A 110 -13.51 -13.19 -6.62
N LYS A 111 -13.77 -11.89 -6.42
CA LYS A 111 -13.29 -10.82 -7.33
C LYS A 111 -12.78 -9.63 -6.55
N ASP A 112 -11.69 -9.05 -7.05
CA ASP A 112 -11.24 -7.72 -6.61
C ASP A 112 -12.22 -6.66 -7.06
N GLU A 113 -12.62 -5.77 -6.14
CA GLU A 113 -13.64 -4.74 -6.36
C GLU A 113 -13.05 -3.35 -6.58
N HIS A 114 -11.75 -3.17 -6.31
CA HIS A 114 -11.15 -1.84 -6.24
C HIS A 114 -10.96 -1.18 -7.61
N PHE A 115 -10.47 -1.91 -8.60
CA PHE A 115 -10.23 -1.32 -9.92
C PHE A 115 -11.55 -0.89 -10.59
N ARG A 116 -11.47 0.18 -11.40
CA ARG A 116 -12.63 0.75 -12.10
C ARG A 116 -12.58 0.34 -13.57
N PRO A 117 -13.47 -0.56 -14.03
CA PRO A 117 -13.49 -1.00 -15.43
C PRO A 117 -13.67 0.17 -16.39
N GLY A 118 -12.89 0.16 -17.47
CA GLY A 118 -12.97 1.17 -18.52
C GLY A 118 -12.55 2.58 -18.08
N LEU A 119 -11.70 2.69 -17.04
CA LEU A 119 -11.23 3.98 -16.53
C LEU A 119 -10.43 4.75 -17.60
N THR A 120 -10.71 6.04 -17.76
CA THR A 120 -10.05 6.94 -18.70
C THR A 120 -9.50 8.18 -17.99
N LEU A 121 -8.56 8.88 -18.61
CA LEU A 121 -8.06 10.17 -18.13
C LEU A 121 -9.20 11.19 -17.92
N ALA A 122 -10.16 11.23 -18.85
CA ALA A 122 -11.31 12.13 -18.75
C ALA A 122 -12.20 11.85 -17.51
N ASN A 123 -12.18 10.63 -16.98
CA ASN A 123 -12.84 10.32 -15.73
C ASN A 123 -12.09 10.91 -14.53
N LEU A 124 -10.76 10.76 -14.50
CA LEU A 124 -9.92 11.24 -13.40
C LEU A 124 -9.80 12.76 -13.35
N GLN A 125 -9.72 13.42 -14.50
CA GLN A 125 -9.64 14.88 -14.60
C GLN A 125 -10.82 15.61 -13.93
N LYS A 126 -11.97 14.94 -13.78
CA LYS A 126 -13.14 15.48 -13.07
C LYS A 126 -13.01 15.49 -11.55
N LEU A 127 -12.06 14.72 -11.02
CA LEU A 127 -11.87 14.59 -9.58
C LEU A 127 -11.15 15.82 -9.02
N LYS A 128 -11.64 16.30 -7.88
CA LYS A 128 -11.01 17.39 -7.15
C LYS A 128 -9.85 16.86 -6.31
N PRO A 129 -8.81 17.66 -6.04
CA PRO A 129 -7.78 17.33 -5.06
C PRO A 129 -8.40 16.98 -3.70
N SER A 130 -7.84 15.97 -3.04
CA SER A 130 -8.41 15.42 -1.79
C SER A 130 -7.77 15.98 -0.52
N PHE A 131 -6.54 16.49 -0.59
CA PHE A 131 -5.73 16.83 0.58
C PHE A 131 -5.31 18.29 0.64
N LYS A 132 -5.20 18.97 -0.50
CA LYS A 132 -4.70 20.35 -0.60
C LYS A 132 -5.49 21.08 -1.69
N ASP A 133 -5.97 22.29 -1.40
CA ASP A 133 -6.60 23.14 -2.42
C ASP A 133 -5.57 23.47 -3.51
N GLY A 134 -5.94 23.27 -4.76
CA GLY A 134 -5.03 23.40 -5.89
C GLY A 134 -3.96 22.31 -5.97
N GLY A 135 -4.08 21.24 -5.17
CA GLY A 135 -3.20 20.08 -5.21
C GLY A 135 -3.44 19.17 -6.42
N THR A 136 -2.72 18.06 -6.45
CA THR A 136 -2.68 17.11 -7.57
C THR A 136 -3.14 15.71 -7.19
N VAL A 137 -3.10 15.36 -5.89
CA VAL A 137 -3.50 14.05 -5.37
C VAL A 137 -5.02 13.99 -5.20
N THR A 138 -5.64 12.98 -5.80
CA THR A 138 -7.09 12.76 -5.78
C THR A 138 -7.43 11.34 -5.36
N ALA A 139 -8.69 11.06 -5.11
CA ALA A 139 -9.18 9.71 -4.88
C ALA A 139 -8.96 8.74 -6.06
N GLY A 140 -8.64 9.25 -7.26
CA GLY A 140 -8.40 8.43 -8.45
C GLY A 140 -6.94 8.07 -8.68
N ASN A 141 -5.98 8.77 -8.05
CA ASN A 141 -4.55 8.53 -8.16
C ASN A 141 -3.88 8.24 -6.80
N ALA A 142 -4.68 7.82 -5.83
CA ALA A 142 -4.29 7.33 -4.52
C ALA A 142 -4.85 5.91 -4.31
N SER A 143 -4.18 5.12 -3.49
CA SER A 143 -4.66 3.77 -3.11
C SER A 143 -5.96 3.84 -2.30
N GLY A 144 -6.71 2.74 -2.29
CA GLY A 144 -7.90 2.60 -1.46
C GLY A 144 -7.60 2.31 0.00
N ILE A 145 -8.66 2.40 0.81
CA ILE A 145 -8.68 1.93 2.19
C ILE A 145 -9.23 0.51 2.14
N ASN A 146 -8.41 -0.48 2.54
CA ASN A 146 -8.72 -1.89 2.37
C ASN A 146 -8.42 -2.68 3.64
N ASP A 147 -9.20 -3.74 3.85
CA ASP A 147 -8.89 -4.77 4.83
C ASP A 147 -7.92 -5.78 4.20
N ALA A 148 -6.90 -6.19 4.92
CA ALA A 148 -5.93 -7.14 4.42
C ALA A 148 -5.31 -7.98 5.52
N ALA A 149 -4.92 -9.20 5.18
CA ALA A 149 -4.05 -10.05 5.98
C ALA A 149 -3.07 -10.77 5.06
N ALA A 150 -1.81 -10.85 5.48
CA ALA A 150 -0.78 -11.56 4.74
C ALA A 150 0.08 -12.38 5.69
N ALA A 151 0.52 -13.54 5.23
CA ALA A 151 1.45 -14.39 5.96
C ALA A 151 2.41 -15.09 4.99
N VAL A 152 3.66 -15.24 5.42
CA VAL A 152 4.69 -15.97 4.71
C VAL A 152 5.37 -16.98 5.64
N VAL A 153 5.71 -18.15 5.11
CA VAL A 153 6.55 -19.13 5.80
C VAL A 153 7.97 -18.94 5.30
N MET A 154 8.88 -18.68 6.21
CA MET A 154 10.31 -18.54 5.94
C MET A 154 11.08 -19.65 6.63
N MET A 155 12.09 -20.18 5.99
CA MET A 155 12.98 -21.17 6.59
C MET A 155 14.40 -21.07 6.05
N ALA A 156 15.34 -21.63 6.82
CA ALA A 156 16.72 -21.80 6.36
C ALA A 156 16.75 -22.74 5.14
N GLU A 157 17.64 -22.48 4.20
CA GLU A 157 17.76 -23.29 2.96
C GLU A 157 18.02 -24.76 3.26
N ASP A 158 18.89 -25.03 4.24
CA ASP A 158 19.22 -26.40 4.65
C ASP A 158 18.01 -27.12 5.25
N LYS A 159 17.17 -26.38 6.00
CA LYS A 159 15.91 -26.91 6.55
C LYS A 159 14.88 -27.20 5.46
N ALA A 160 14.79 -26.37 4.46
CA ALA A 160 13.93 -26.63 3.29
C ALA A 160 14.36 -27.91 2.57
N LYS A 161 15.66 -28.13 2.38
CA LYS A 161 16.20 -29.35 1.77
C LYS A 161 15.92 -30.58 2.62
N GLU A 162 16.14 -30.50 3.93
CA GLU A 162 15.87 -31.58 4.90
C GLU A 162 14.41 -32.03 4.84
N LEU A 163 13.48 -31.04 4.75
CA LEU A 163 12.04 -31.29 4.69
C LEU A 163 11.52 -31.62 3.30
N GLY A 164 12.36 -31.60 2.26
CA GLY A 164 11.95 -31.81 0.87
C GLY A 164 11.04 -30.72 0.32
N ILE A 165 11.08 -29.52 0.89
CA ILE A 165 10.23 -28.38 0.49
C ILE A 165 10.95 -27.60 -0.60
N LYS A 166 10.25 -27.39 -1.73
CA LYS A 166 10.72 -26.52 -2.81
C LYS A 166 10.37 -25.07 -2.46
N PRO A 167 11.35 -24.18 -2.24
CA PRO A 167 11.06 -22.77 -1.98
C PRO A 167 10.51 -22.07 -3.23
N ILE A 168 9.60 -21.11 -3.02
CA ILE A 168 9.07 -20.24 -4.07
C ILE A 168 10.12 -19.20 -4.46
N ALA A 169 10.79 -18.62 -3.48
CA ALA A 169 11.81 -17.60 -3.66
C ALA A 169 12.89 -17.68 -2.57
N ARG A 170 13.99 -16.98 -2.78
CA ARG A 170 15.09 -16.83 -1.81
C ARG A 170 15.27 -15.36 -1.47
N LEU A 171 15.19 -14.99 -0.19
CA LEU A 171 15.55 -13.66 0.27
C LEU A 171 17.06 -13.47 0.17
N ARG A 172 17.52 -12.55 -0.66
CA ARG A 172 18.94 -12.23 -0.86
C ARG A 172 19.41 -11.19 0.14
N SER A 173 18.65 -10.13 0.30
CA SER A 173 18.94 -9.04 1.23
C SER A 173 17.67 -8.26 1.55
N TYR A 174 17.78 -7.34 2.48
CA TYR A 174 16.76 -6.32 2.77
C TYR A 174 17.43 -5.01 3.19
N GLY A 175 16.73 -3.91 3.04
CA GLY A 175 17.17 -2.59 3.45
C GLY A 175 16.05 -1.81 4.13
N THR A 176 16.42 -1.02 5.13
CA THR A 176 15.54 -0.04 5.77
C THR A 176 16.22 1.32 5.77
N ALA A 177 15.46 2.38 5.59
CA ALA A 177 15.96 3.75 5.61
C ALA A 177 14.94 4.68 6.26
N GLY A 178 15.45 5.70 6.97
CA GLY A 178 14.67 6.87 7.38
C GLY A 178 14.87 8.00 6.37
N VAL A 179 13.84 8.81 6.22
CA VAL A 179 13.83 10.03 5.40
C VAL A 179 13.12 11.13 6.18
N GLU A 180 13.15 12.36 5.67
CA GLU A 180 12.36 13.45 6.24
C GLU A 180 10.88 13.05 6.28
N PRO A 181 10.18 13.25 7.42
CA PRO A 181 8.78 12.86 7.57
C PRO A 181 7.86 13.43 6.49
N GLU A 182 8.10 14.67 6.07
CA GLU A 182 7.34 15.38 5.03
C GLU A 182 7.48 14.73 3.63
N LEU A 183 8.49 13.88 3.44
CA LEU A 183 8.80 13.18 2.20
C LEU A 183 8.78 11.66 2.36
N MET A 184 8.02 11.15 3.32
CA MET A 184 8.01 9.76 3.73
C MET A 184 7.89 8.76 2.57
N GLY A 185 7.09 9.09 1.55
CA GLY A 185 6.91 8.22 0.37
C GLY A 185 8.17 8.01 -0.48
N TYR A 186 9.24 8.77 -0.24
CA TYR A 186 10.56 8.58 -0.88
C TYR A 186 11.37 7.44 -0.23
N GLY A 187 10.98 6.97 0.95
CA GLY A 187 11.69 5.95 1.72
C GLY A 187 12.11 4.69 0.95
N PRO A 188 11.33 4.19 -0.04
CA PRO A 188 11.73 3.05 -0.85
C PRO A 188 13.07 3.21 -1.57
N VAL A 189 13.42 4.41 -2.04
CA VAL A 189 14.65 4.67 -2.79
C VAL A 189 15.91 4.36 -1.96
N PRO A 190 16.19 5.04 -0.83
CA PRO A 190 17.38 4.73 -0.04
C PRO A 190 17.34 3.33 0.59
N ALA A 191 16.15 2.76 0.82
CA ALA A 191 16.02 1.39 1.30
C ALA A 191 16.43 0.38 0.21
N THR A 192 16.04 0.60 -1.04
CA THR A 192 16.44 -0.22 -2.20
C THR A 192 17.95 -0.16 -2.42
N HIS A 193 18.56 1.03 -2.43
CA HIS A 193 20.02 1.16 -2.54
C HIS A 193 20.75 0.34 -1.46
N LYS A 194 20.32 0.43 -0.20
CA LYS A 194 20.92 -0.39 0.88
C LYS A 194 20.73 -1.90 0.67
N ALA A 195 19.59 -2.33 0.15
CA ALA A 195 19.34 -3.74 -0.13
C ALA A 195 20.23 -4.23 -1.28
N LEU A 196 20.38 -3.45 -2.35
CA LEU A 196 21.25 -3.77 -3.49
C LEU A 196 22.72 -3.83 -3.06
N ASP A 197 23.20 -2.84 -2.32
CA ASP A 197 24.58 -2.82 -1.80
C ASP A 197 24.88 -4.07 -0.96
N ARG A 198 23.98 -4.45 -0.06
CA ARG A 198 24.12 -5.66 0.77
C ARG A 198 24.11 -6.95 -0.05
N ALA A 199 23.39 -6.98 -1.17
CA ALA A 199 23.34 -8.12 -2.08
C ALA A 199 24.52 -8.15 -3.04
N GLY A 200 25.30 -7.06 -3.16
CA GLY A 200 26.33 -6.89 -4.19
C GLY A 200 25.74 -6.77 -5.59
N LEU A 201 24.53 -6.21 -5.71
CA LEU A 201 23.77 -6.04 -6.95
C LEU A 201 23.64 -4.56 -7.32
N LYS A 202 23.39 -4.31 -8.60
CA LYS A 202 23.00 -3.01 -9.15
C LYS A 202 21.53 -3.04 -9.56
N LEU A 203 20.94 -1.87 -9.81
CA LEU A 203 19.56 -1.76 -10.27
C LEU A 203 19.34 -2.52 -11.60
N ASP A 204 20.29 -2.43 -12.52
CA ASP A 204 20.23 -3.11 -13.82
C ASP A 204 20.29 -4.65 -13.73
N ASP A 205 20.64 -5.20 -12.58
CA ASP A 205 20.61 -6.64 -12.33
C ASP A 205 19.22 -7.16 -11.97
N LEU A 206 18.24 -6.25 -11.78
CA LEU A 206 16.86 -6.59 -11.44
C LEU A 206 16.03 -6.79 -12.70
N GLU A 207 15.32 -7.90 -12.79
CA GLU A 207 14.40 -8.21 -13.90
C GLU A 207 12.97 -7.73 -13.62
N LEU A 208 12.60 -7.59 -12.34
CA LEU A 208 11.27 -7.19 -11.91
C LEU A 208 11.35 -6.35 -10.63
N VAL A 209 10.56 -5.29 -10.58
CA VAL A 209 10.39 -4.45 -9.39
C VAL A 209 8.91 -4.38 -9.03
N GLU A 210 8.59 -4.78 -7.80
CA GLU A 210 7.28 -4.57 -7.20
C GLU A 210 7.33 -3.35 -6.28
N LEU A 211 6.58 -2.32 -6.64
CA LEU A 211 6.47 -1.08 -5.87
C LEU A 211 5.01 -0.82 -5.54
N ASN A 212 4.70 -0.69 -4.24
CA ASN A 212 3.35 -0.34 -3.82
C ASN A 212 2.98 1.07 -4.30
N GLU A 213 1.88 1.17 -5.05
CA GLU A 213 1.35 2.43 -5.58
C GLU A 213 0.45 3.12 -4.55
N ALA A 214 1.01 3.50 -3.37
CA ALA A 214 0.23 4.19 -2.35
C ALA A 214 -0.35 5.51 -2.86
N PHE A 215 0.46 6.26 -3.62
CA PHE A 215 0.08 7.43 -4.39
C PHE A 215 0.84 7.43 -5.71
N ALA A 216 0.20 7.84 -6.80
CA ALA A 216 0.87 7.90 -8.10
C ALA A 216 2.09 8.84 -8.07
N SER A 217 2.00 9.98 -7.39
CA SER A 217 3.14 10.90 -7.22
C SER A 217 4.33 10.25 -6.49
N GLN A 218 4.04 9.45 -5.46
CA GLN A 218 5.07 8.71 -4.73
C GLN A 218 5.73 7.65 -5.62
N ALA A 219 4.94 6.87 -6.36
CA ALA A 219 5.48 5.86 -7.26
C ALA A 219 6.35 6.49 -8.36
N ILE A 220 5.90 7.60 -8.98
CA ILE A 220 6.67 8.34 -9.98
C ILE A 220 7.98 8.86 -9.39
N ALA A 221 7.94 9.47 -8.20
CA ALA A 221 9.13 9.97 -7.53
C ALA A 221 10.16 8.85 -7.31
N CYS A 222 9.72 7.68 -6.83
CA CYS A 222 10.62 6.54 -6.64
C CYS A 222 11.20 5.98 -7.95
N LEU A 223 10.41 6.00 -9.04
CA LEU A 223 10.86 5.48 -10.34
C LEU A 223 11.85 6.41 -11.08
N ARG A 224 11.92 7.68 -10.68
CA ARG A 224 12.83 8.67 -11.28
C ARG A 224 14.22 8.69 -10.64
N GLU A 225 14.36 8.11 -9.48
CA GLU A 225 15.57 8.08 -8.66
C GLU A 225 16.18 6.67 -8.58
#